data_dfeb25ff59ed133e3c437bc8db0bf0ce
#
_entry.id   dfeb25ff59ed133e3c437bc8db0bf0ce
#
_cell.length_a   1.000
_cell.length_b   1.000
_cell.length_c   1.000
_cell.angle_alpha   90.00
_cell.angle_beta   90.00
_cell.angle_gamma   90.00
#
_symmetry.space_group_name_H-M   'P 1'
#
loop_
_entity.id
_entity.type
_entity.pdbx_description
1 polymer ?
#
loop_
_entity_poly.entity_id
_entity_poly.type
_entity_poly.pdbx_seq_one_letter_code
_entity_poly.pdbx_strand_id
1 'polypeptide(L)'
;MITVERVDTTSKKDVERFVGIPFKLYAECPQWVPPLRADIRTMLNRDKHPFYEHSDADFFIARRDGEEVGRIGALENRRFNAYHDSHQAQFYLFECIHDHEVARALFNRVFEWARARGLNEVVGPKGFSPFDGYGIQVEGFEHRQMMMMMNYNYAFYPDLVEGLGFEKEVDFISTYIKLADFEVPERIHRVAERVKKRRNLTVHSFGSKLELRRWKGRIGAAYNRTFVDNWEYYPLTENEIDFAFSDLVLAANPKLIKVVLREGNIVGFILGFPDVSRGLQRANGSLLPLGLLHILLDMRRTKWISLNGVGIVPEFQGLGGNALLYSEMAKTVKGDLGFVHAELTQVAESAVQMRRDLINLGAKPYKNHRVYIRKI
;
A
#
# COMPACT_ATOMS: atom_id res chain seq x y z
N MET A 1 -34.26 -7.00 -7.75
CA MET A 1 -33.54 -8.30 -7.49
C MET A 1 -32.05 -8.10 -7.55
N ILE A 2 -31.27 -8.66 -6.58
CA ILE A 2 -29.78 -8.59 -6.60
C ILE A 2 -29.26 -9.82 -7.36
N THR A 3 -28.36 -9.58 -8.29
CA THR A 3 -27.60 -10.62 -9.02
C THR A 3 -26.11 -10.34 -8.91
N VAL A 4 -25.28 -11.38 -8.83
CA VAL A 4 -23.82 -11.26 -8.83
C VAL A 4 -23.26 -12.12 -9.96
N GLU A 5 -22.54 -11.47 -10.86
CA GLU A 5 -21.92 -12.08 -12.02
C GLU A 5 -20.40 -12.10 -11.89
N ARG A 6 -19.75 -13.15 -12.41
CA ARG A 6 -18.30 -13.20 -12.53
C ARG A 6 -17.88 -12.37 -13.74
N VAL A 7 -16.83 -11.58 -13.56
CA VAL A 7 -16.22 -10.77 -14.62
C VAL A 7 -15.42 -11.66 -15.58
N ASP A 8 -15.69 -11.55 -16.86
CA ASP A 8 -14.80 -12.10 -17.88
C ASP A 8 -13.62 -11.14 -18.08
N THR A 9 -12.45 -11.51 -17.54
CA THR A 9 -11.24 -10.68 -17.61
C THR A 9 -10.65 -10.59 -19.02
N THR A 10 -11.12 -11.37 -20.00
CA THR A 10 -10.77 -11.26 -21.42
C THR A 10 -11.69 -10.30 -22.16
N SER A 11 -12.88 -10.03 -21.61
CA SER A 11 -13.85 -9.08 -22.15
C SER A 11 -13.51 -7.65 -21.74
N LYS A 12 -13.09 -6.83 -22.68
CA LYS A 12 -12.85 -5.40 -22.43
C LYS A 12 -14.07 -4.71 -21.80
N LYS A 13 -15.28 -5.09 -22.22
CA LYS A 13 -16.53 -4.51 -21.70
C LYS A 13 -16.70 -4.81 -20.21
N ASP A 14 -16.48 -6.05 -19.78
CA ASP A 14 -16.67 -6.47 -18.40
C ASP A 14 -15.59 -5.89 -17.50
N VAL A 15 -14.34 -5.85 -17.99
CA VAL A 15 -13.24 -5.17 -17.30
C VAL A 15 -13.54 -3.68 -17.07
N GLU A 16 -14.04 -2.95 -18.10
CA GLU A 16 -14.38 -1.53 -17.95
C GLU A 16 -15.54 -1.31 -16.96
N ARG A 17 -16.51 -2.21 -16.94
CA ARG A 17 -17.61 -2.17 -15.95
C ARG A 17 -17.05 -2.28 -14.53
N PHE A 18 -16.24 -3.31 -14.28
CA PHE A 18 -15.60 -3.51 -12.97
C PHE A 18 -14.75 -2.32 -12.54
N VAL A 19 -13.91 -1.81 -13.45
CA VAL A 19 -13.04 -0.64 -13.21
C VAL A 19 -13.86 0.61 -12.92
N GLY A 20 -15.02 0.77 -13.56
CA GLY A 20 -15.84 1.98 -13.47
C GLY A 20 -16.62 2.17 -12.18
N ILE A 21 -16.91 1.09 -11.43
CA ILE A 21 -17.79 1.15 -10.26
C ILE A 21 -17.35 2.17 -9.20
N PRO A 22 -16.09 2.20 -8.70
CA PRO A 22 -15.71 3.17 -7.68
C PRO A 22 -15.78 4.62 -8.16
N PHE A 23 -15.58 4.88 -9.45
CA PHE A 23 -15.71 6.22 -10.00
C PHE A 23 -17.15 6.76 -9.97
N LYS A 24 -18.13 5.87 -9.95
CA LYS A 24 -19.55 6.22 -9.73
C LYS A 24 -19.83 6.41 -8.24
N LEU A 25 -19.38 5.46 -7.40
CA LEU A 25 -19.65 5.46 -5.96
C LEU A 25 -19.00 6.65 -5.24
N TYR A 26 -17.81 7.06 -5.64
CA TYR A 26 -17.06 8.14 -5.01
C TYR A 26 -17.06 9.46 -5.81
N ALA A 27 -17.96 9.62 -6.78
CA ALA A 27 -17.97 10.80 -7.66
C ALA A 27 -17.98 12.14 -6.92
N GLU A 28 -18.65 12.20 -5.76
CA GLU A 28 -18.77 13.40 -4.93
C GLU A 28 -17.93 13.34 -3.64
N CYS A 29 -17.00 12.40 -3.54
CA CYS A 29 -16.16 12.21 -2.35
C CYS A 29 -14.82 12.95 -2.51
N PRO A 30 -14.62 14.11 -1.84
CA PRO A 30 -13.39 14.89 -1.99
C PRO A 30 -12.16 14.22 -1.34
N GLN A 31 -12.34 13.26 -0.44
CA GLN A 31 -11.27 12.54 0.21
C GLN A 31 -10.72 11.42 -0.66
N TRP A 32 -11.54 10.86 -1.55
CA TRP A 32 -11.14 9.74 -2.39
C TRP A 32 -10.13 10.15 -3.47
N VAL A 33 -9.13 9.32 -3.67
CA VAL A 33 -8.13 9.48 -4.74
C VAL A 33 -8.30 8.35 -5.76
N PRO A 34 -8.77 8.67 -6.96
CA PRO A 34 -8.98 7.66 -8.00
C PRO A 34 -7.68 6.93 -8.34
N PRO A 35 -7.66 5.60 -8.37
CA PRO A 35 -6.57 4.86 -8.97
C PRO A 35 -6.53 5.10 -10.49
N LEU A 36 -5.38 4.90 -11.11
CA LEU A 36 -5.33 4.87 -12.57
C LEU A 36 -6.10 3.64 -13.06
N ARG A 37 -7.02 3.87 -14.00
CA ARG A 37 -7.82 2.76 -14.61
C ARG A 37 -6.93 1.71 -15.27
N ALA A 38 -5.76 2.14 -15.77
CA ALA A 38 -4.78 1.24 -16.37
C ALA A 38 -4.21 0.25 -15.36
N ASP A 39 -3.96 0.67 -14.12
CA ASP A 39 -3.41 -0.19 -13.06
C ASP A 39 -4.42 -1.27 -12.68
N ILE A 40 -5.70 -0.90 -12.49
CA ILE A 40 -6.76 -1.88 -12.20
C ILE A 40 -6.95 -2.85 -13.38
N ARG A 41 -6.88 -2.37 -14.64
CA ARG A 41 -6.92 -3.27 -15.81
C ARG A 41 -5.74 -4.26 -15.81
N THR A 42 -4.57 -3.81 -15.39
CA THR A 42 -3.40 -4.68 -15.30
C THR A 42 -3.57 -5.73 -14.19
N MET A 43 -4.15 -5.37 -13.04
CA MET A 43 -4.49 -6.33 -11.99
C MET A 43 -5.46 -7.42 -12.47
N LEU A 44 -6.41 -7.08 -13.35
CA LEU A 44 -7.34 -8.05 -13.90
C LEU A 44 -6.74 -8.89 -15.05
N ASN A 45 -5.60 -8.47 -15.61
CA ASN A 45 -5.00 -9.12 -16.77
C ASN A 45 -4.07 -10.25 -16.35
N ARG A 46 -4.50 -11.49 -16.58
CA ARG A 46 -3.77 -12.71 -16.18
C ARG A 46 -2.43 -12.90 -16.90
N ASP A 47 -2.28 -12.31 -18.09
CA ASP A 47 -1.05 -12.44 -18.88
C ASP A 47 0.00 -11.38 -18.53
N LYS A 48 -0.39 -10.34 -17.78
CA LYS A 48 0.49 -9.19 -17.49
C LYS A 48 0.93 -9.09 -16.04
N HIS A 49 0.06 -9.46 -15.10
CA HIS A 49 0.38 -9.27 -13.69
C HIS A 49 1.11 -10.51 -13.15
N PRO A 50 2.32 -10.37 -12.55
CA PRO A 50 3.17 -11.49 -12.13
C PRO A 50 2.55 -12.37 -11.03
N PHE A 51 1.58 -11.87 -10.29
CA PHE A 51 0.80 -12.64 -9.33
C PHE A 51 0.22 -13.93 -9.94
N TYR A 52 -0.21 -13.90 -11.19
CA TYR A 52 -0.83 -15.04 -11.85
C TYR A 52 0.17 -16.14 -12.30
N GLU A 53 1.47 -15.90 -12.18
CA GLU A 53 2.48 -16.95 -12.40
C GLU A 53 2.38 -18.07 -11.36
N HIS A 54 1.84 -17.77 -10.17
CA HIS A 54 1.78 -18.73 -9.07
C HIS A 54 0.44 -18.75 -8.32
N SER A 55 -0.44 -17.78 -8.56
CA SER A 55 -1.64 -17.54 -7.77
C SER A 55 -2.86 -17.34 -8.68
N ASP A 56 -4.04 -17.15 -8.10
CA ASP A 56 -5.27 -17.01 -8.87
C ASP A 56 -6.21 -15.96 -8.26
N ALA A 57 -7.05 -15.35 -9.09
CA ALA A 57 -8.07 -14.41 -8.68
C ALA A 57 -9.26 -14.42 -9.62
N ASP A 58 -10.45 -14.18 -9.05
CA ASP A 58 -11.67 -13.93 -9.79
C ASP A 58 -12.35 -12.66 -9.27
N PHE A 59 -13.11 -12.02 -10.13
CA PHE A 59 -13.75 -10.73 -9.86
C PHE A 59 -15.25 -10.83 -10.07
N PHE A 60 -16.01 -10.12 -9.24
CA PHE A 60 -17.46 -10.17 -9.25
C PHE A 60 -18.06 -8.77 -9.21
N ILE A 61 -19.19 -8.59 -9.93
CA ILE A 61 -19.99 -7.37 -9.96
C ILE A 61 -21.38 -7.70 -9.42
N ALA A 62 -21.86 -6.93 -8.46
CA ALA A 62 -23.25 -6.97 -8.02
C ALA A 62 -24.09 -5.97 -8.80
N ARG A 63 -25.28 -6.40 -9.21
CA ARG A 63 -26.29 -5.57 -9.85
C ARG A 63 -27.59 -5.62 -9.07
N ARG A 64 -28.27 -4.49 -8.97
CA ARG A 64 -29.64 -4.37 -8.45
C ARG A 64 -30.49 -3.69 -9.52
N ASP A 65 -31.55 -4.35 -9.94
CA ASP A 65 -32.51 -3.82 -10.93
C ASP A 65 -31.85 -3.27 -12.21
N GLY A 66 -30.77 -3.93 -12.63
CA GLY A 66 -29.98 -3.57 -13.80
C GLY A 66 -28.81 -2.63 -13.57
N GLU A 67 -28.75 -1.92 -12.44
CA GLU A 67 -27.66 -1.02 -12.08
C GLU A 67 -26.51 -1.74 -11.38
N GLU A 68 -25.28 -1.35 -11.66
CA GLU A 68 -24.07 -1.85 -10.98
C GLU A 68 -23.91 -1.14 -9.64
N VAL A 69 -23.99 -1.92 -8.55
CA VAL A 69 -24.05 -1.40 -7.17
C VAL A 69 -22.90 -1.83 -6.29
N GLY A 70 -22.00 -2.69 -6.79
CA GLY A 70 -20.82 -3.10 -6.06
C GLY A 70 -19.93 -4.05 -6.85
N ARG A 71 -18.72 -4.25 -6.34
CA ARG A 71 -17.72 -5.16 -6.89
C ARG A 71 -16.86 -5.76 -5.78
N ILE A 72 -16.22 -6.90 -6.06
CA ILE A 72 -15.24 -7.53 -5.18
C ILE A 72 -14.32 -8.45 -5.98
N GLY A 73 -13.07 -8.58 -5.55
CA GLY A 73 -12.13 -9.61 -6.00
C GLY A 73 -11.95 -10.68 -4.93
N ALA A 74 -11.89 -11.94 -5.34
CA ALA A 74 -11.47 -13.08 -4.54
C ALA A 74 -10.11 -13.57 -5.04
N LEU A 75 -9.14 -13.72 -4.15
CA LEU A 75 -7.75 -14.04 -4.47
C LEU A 75 -7.28 -15.24 -3.66
N GLU A 76 -6.43 -16.05 -4.24
CA GLU A 76 -5.63 -17.06 -3.55
C GLU A 76 -4.14 -16.78 -3.81
N ASN A 77 -3.41 -16.30 -2.81
CA ASN A 77 -1.96 -16.20 -2.91
C ASN A 77 -1.34 -17.51 -2.45
N ARG A 78 -1.05 -18.41 -3.41
CA ARG A 78 -0.50 -19.75 -3.10
C ARG A 78 0.87 -19.69 -2.48
N ARG A 79 1.69 -18.69 -2.82
CA ARG A 79 3.02 -18.51 -2.21
C ARG A 79 2.92 -18.11 -0.74
N PHE A 80 1.98 -17.20 -0.43
CA PHE A 80 1.68 -16.83 0.94
C PHE A 80 1.19 -18.05 1.73
N ASN A 81 0.18 -18.76 1.21
CA ASN A 81 -0.38 -19.95 1.85
C ASN A 81 0.68 -21.03 2.09
N ALA A 82 1.55 -21.28 1.12
CA ALA A 82 2.64 -22.24 1.26
C ALA A 82 3.71 -21.79 2.29
N TYR A 83 4.00 -20.49 2.34
CA TYR A 83 4.99 -19.94 3.29
C TYR A 83 4.50 -20.01 4.75
N HIS A 84 3.21 -19.77 4.97
CA HIS A 84 2.58 -19.73 6.30
C HIS A 84 1.86 -21.02 6.70
N ASP A 85 1.88 -22.08 5.86
CA ASP A 85 1.09 -23.29 6.05
C ASP A 85 -0.40 -22.98 6.31
N SER A 86 -0.96 -22.06 5.52
CA SER A 86 -2.32 -21.55 5.68
C SER A 86 -3.21 -21.89 4.48
N HIS A 87 -4.51 -21.79 4.66
CA HIS A 87 -5.53 -22.04 3.64
C HIS A 87 -6.47 -20.83 3.51
N GLN A 88 -5.86 -19.66 3.26
CA GLN A 88 -6.56 -18.38 3.17
C GLN A 88 -6.95 -18.03 1.74
N ALA A 89 -8.20 -17.58 1.58
CA ALA A 89 -8.58 -16.68 0.51
C ALA A 89 -8.41 -15.23 0.97
N GLN A 90 -8.19 -14.33 0.01
CA GLN A 90 -8.14 -12.90 0.27
C GLN A 90 -9.30 -12.22 -0.48
N PHE A 91 -9.87 -11.16 0.09
CA PHE A 91 -10.73 -10.27 -0.68
C PHE A 91 -10.05 -8.93 -0.91
N TYR A 92 -10.27 -8.35 -2.09
CA TYR A 92 -9.72 -7.05 -2.47
C TYR A 92 -10.67 -6.31 -3.41
N LEU A 93 -10.42 -5.01 -3.62
CA LEU A 93 -11.23 -4.15 -4.50
C LEU A 93 -12.74 -4.20 -4.15
N PHE A 94 -13.07 -4.43 -2.88
CA PHE A 94 -14.45 -4.43 -2.41
C PHE A 94 -15.00 -3.00 -2.41
N GLU A 95 -16.05 -2.80 -3.18
CA GLU A 95 -16.80 -1.55 -3.27
C GLU A 95 -18.28 -1.84 -3.32
N CYS A 96 -19.07 -1.09 -2.58
CA CYS A 96 -20.48 -1.36 -2.45
C CYS A 96 -21.26 -0.08 -2.06
N ILE A 97 -22.48 0.06 -2.54
CA ILE A 97 -23.43 1.02 -1.95
C ILE A 97 -23.71 0.65 -0.49
N HIS A 98 -24.24 1.57 0.30
CA HIS A 98 -24.60 1.31 1.70
C HIS A 98 -25.81 0.35 1.77
N ASP A 99 -25.53 -0.95 1.62
CA ASP A 99 -26.55 -2.00 1.55
C ASP A 99 -25.99 -3.36 1.96
N HIS A 100 -26.48 -3.90 3.10
CA HIS A 100 -26.05 -5.19 3.65
C HIS A 100 -26.39 -6.39 2.75
N GLU A 101 -27.48 -6.34 1.97
CA GLU A 101 -27.85 -7.44 1.08
C GLU A 101 -26.88 -7.50 -0.13
N VAL A 102 -26.49 -6.34 -0.67
CA VAL A 102 -25.50 -6.29 -1.76
C VAL A 102 -24.14 -6.77 -1.27
N ALA A 103 -23.69 -6.30 -0.09
CA ALA A 103 -22.45 -6.77 0.52
C ALA A 103 -22.47 -8.29 0.75
N ARG A 104 -23.58 -8.82 1.31
CA ARG A 104 -23.77 -10.27 1.54
C ARG A 104 -23.73 -11.05 0.23
N ALA A 105 -24.37 -10.57 -0.81
CA ALA A 105 -24.38 -11.24 -2.11
C ALA A 105 -22.97 -11.32 -2.73
N LEU A 106 -22.17 -10.23 -2.64
CA LEU A 106 -20.78 -10.21 -3.09
C LEU A 106 -19.90 -11.18 -2.28
N PHE A 107 -19.95 -11.10 -0.95
CA PHE A 107 -19.12 -11.96 -0.10
C PHE A 107 -19.52 -13.43 -0.18
N ASN A 108 -20.79 -13.77 -0.40
CA ASN A 108 -21.19 -15.16 -0.65
C ASN A 108 -20.47 -15.74 -1.87
N ARG A 109 -20.25 -14.95 -2.95
CA ARG A 109 -19.46 -15.40 -4.10
C ARG A 109 -17.99 -15.63 -3.74
N VAL A 110 -17.42 -14.79 -2.87
CA VAL A 110 -16.05 -14.99 -2.35
C VAL A 110 -15.98 -16.28 -1.52
N PHE A 111 -16.94 -16.52 -0.64
CA PHE A 111 -16.99 -17.73 0.20
C PHE A 111 -17.16 -19.00 -0.64
N GLU A 112 -18.05 -18.98 -1.64
CA GLU A 112 -18.23 -20.09 -2.58
C GLU A 112 -16.93 -20.36 -3.35
N TRP A 113 -16.30 -19.30 -3.85
CA TRP A 113 -15.04 -19.36 -4.58
C TRP A 113 -13.88 -19.94 -3.73
N ALA A 114 -13.80 -19.54 -2.47
CA ALA A 114 -12.80 -20.02 -1.53
C ALA A 114 -13.02 -21.49 -1.17
N ARG A 115 -14.25 -21.87 -0.79
CA ARG A 115 -14.58 -23.28 -0.47
C ARG A 115 -14.33 -24.22 -1.64
N ALA A 116 -14.63 -23.81 -2.87
CA ALA A 116 -14.37 -24.60 -4.07
C ALA A 116 -12.87 -24.90 -4.29
N ARG A 117 -11.98 -24.15 -3.61
CA ARG A 117 -10.51 -24.31 -3.62
C ARG A 117 -9.95 -24.95 -2.35
N GLY A 118 -10.82 -25.39 -1.43
CA GLY A 118 -10.40 -25.96 -0.15
C GLY A 118 -9.82 -24.92 0.84
N LEU A 119 -10.10 -23.65 0.61
CA LEU A 119 -9.70 -22.57 1.51
C LEU A 119 -10.77 -22.44 2.62
N ASN A 120 -10.34 -22.20 3.85
CA ASN A 120 -11.19 -22.27 5.04
C ASN A 120 -11.34 -20.94 5.79
N GLU A 121 -10.66 -19.89 5.32
CA GLU A 121 -10.80 -18.55 5.85
C GLU A 121 -10.66 -17.49 4.75
N VAL A 122 -11.26 -16.32 4.98
CA VAL A 122 -11.19 -15.15 4.09
C VAL A 122 -10.64 -13.96 4.87
N VAL A 123 -9.57 -13.36 4.34
CA VAL A 123 -8.86 -12.24 4.96
C VAL A 123 -8.83 -11.04 4.01
N GLY A 124 -8.95 -9.83 4.52
CA GLY A 124 -8.82 -8.63 3.67
C GLY A 124 -9.45 -7.35 4.26
N PRO A 125 -9.49 -6.27 3.44
CA PRO A 125 -8.95 -6.19 2.08
C PRO A 125 -7.43 -6.32 2.04
N LYS A 126 -6.96 -7.11 1.10
CA LYS A 126 -5.55 -7.40 0.92
C LYS A 126 -5.30 -7.70 -0.56
N GLY A 127 -4.38 -6.98 -1.18
CA GLY A 127 -4.15 -7.01 -2.62
C GLY A 127 -3.28 -8.16 -3.11
N PHE A 128 -2.76 -8.01 -4.31
CA PHE A 128 -1.94 -9.00 -5.02
C PHE A 128 -0.52 -9.09 -4.48
N SER A 129 -0.07 -8.00 -3.85
CA SER A 129 1.30 -7.86 -3.32
C SER A 129 1.31 -7.03 -2.04
N PRO A 130 2.42 -7.05 -1.27
CA PRO A 130 2.60 -6.16 -0.12
C PRO A 130 2.65 -4.67 -0.46
N PHE A 131 2.68 -4.29 -1.74
CA PHE A 131 2.67 -2.90 -2.21
C PHE A 131 1.27 -2.37 -2.49
N ASP A 132 0.26 -3.21 -2.44
CA ASP A 132 -1.14 -2.80 -2.52
C ASP A 132 -1.65 -2.32 -1.15
N GLY A 133 -2.71 -1.54 -1.15
CA GLY A 133 -3.29 -1.03 0.10
C GLY A 133 -3.93 -2.12 0.95
N TYR A 134 -3.73 -2.03 2.26
CA TYR A 134 -4.34 -2.91 3.25
C TYR A 134 -5.52 -2.26 3.94
N GLY A 135 -6.49 -3.09 4.29
CA GLY A 135 -7.54 -2.79 5.25
C GLY A 135 -8.65 -1.88 4.74
N ILE A 136 -9.74 -1.88 5.50
CA ILE A 136 -10.84 -0.93 5.44
C ILE A 136 -10.50 0.20 6.40
N GLN A 137 -10.61 1.45 5.97
CA GLN A 137 -10.45 2.60 6.84
C GLN A 137 -11.54 2.58 7.91
N VAL A 138 -11.14 2.66 9.19
CA VAL A 138 -12.04 2.66 10.36
C VAL A 138 -11.96 3.95 11.16
N GLU A 139 -10.92 4.77 10.95
CA GLU A 139 -10.75 6.09 11.60
C GLU A 139 -10.12 7.08 10.62
N GLY A 140 -10.38 8.39 10.81
CA GLY A 140 -9.77 9.48 10.05
C GLY A 140 -10.41 9.70 8.67
N PHE A 141 -11.70 9.46 8.52
CA PHE A 141 -12.46 9.57 7.27
C PHE A 141 -12.49 11.00 6.70
N GLU A 142 -12.28 12.01 7.54
CA GLU A 142 -12.20 13.42 7.15
C GLU A 142 -10.93 13.74 6.36
N HIS A 143 -9.92 12.90 6.48
CA HIS A 143 -8.64 13.12 5.82
C HIS A 143 -8.63 12.53 4.41
N ARG A 144 -7.98 13.26 3.49
CA ARG A 144 -7.79 12.80 2.12
C ARG A 144 -6.92 11.54 2.11
N GLN A 145 -7.30 10.59 1.25
CA GLN A 145 -6.48 9.42 0.94
C GLN A 145 -5.10 9.86 0.41
N MET A 146 -4.06 9.16 0.81
CA MET A 146 -2.75 9.27 0.19
C MET A 146 -2.64 8.27 -0.97
N MET A 147 -1.89 8.62 -2.00
CA MET A 147 -1.82 7.84 -3.24
C MET A 147 -1.16 6.47 -3.09
N MET A 148 -0.30 6.29 -2.09
CA MET A 148 0.51 5.08 -1.96
C MET A 148 -0.04 4.17 -0.87
N MET A 149 -0.28 2.91 -1.24
CA MET A 149 -0.64 1.81 -0.34
C MET A 149 -1.78 2.12 0.64
N MET A 150 -2.70 3.02 0.29
CA MET A 150 -3.78 3.41 1.17
C MET A 150 -5.11 3.30 0.46
N ASN A 151 -6.03 2.56 1.07
CA ASN A 151 -7.42 2.49 0.65
C ASN A 151 -8.20 3.70 1.20
N TYR A 152 -9.34 3.99 0.63
CA TYR A 152 -10.36 4.87 1.17
C TYR A 152 -11.73 4.23 0.97
N ASN A 153 -12.57 4.35 1.96
CA ASN A 153 -13.95 3.90 1.93
C ASN A 153 -14.82 4.82 2.79
N TYR A 154 -16.13 4.80 2.56
CA TYR A 154 -17.09 5.47 3.44
C TYR A 154 -17.14 4.82 4.83
N ALA A 155 -17.58 5.59 5.82
CA ALA A 155 -17.61 5.17 7.22
C ALA A 155 -18.54 3.97 7.51
N PHE A 156 -19.44 3.62 6.60
CA PHE A 156 -20.34 2.47 6.75
C PHE A 156 -19.72 1.11 6.36
N TYR A 157 -18.55 1.09 5.73
CA TYR A 157 -17.93 -0.18 5.28
C TYR A 157 -17.58 -1.15 6.42
N PRO A 158 -17.05 -0.69 7.58
CA PRO A 158 -16.84 -1.57 8.74
C PRO A 158 -18.11 -2.32 9.13
N ASP A 159 -19.24 -1.60 9.23
CA ASP A 159 -20.54 -2.17 9.59
C ASP A 159 -21.02 -3.24 8.59
N LEU A 160 -20.81 -3.02 7.28
CA LEU A 160 -21.12 -4.02 6.25
C LEU A 160 -20.33 -5.31 6.44
N VAL A 161 -19.04 -5.22 6.74
CA VAL A 161 -18.14 -6.38 6.85
C VAL A 161 -18.33 -7.08 8.19
N GLU A 162 -18.44 -6.34 9.29
CA GLU A 162 -18.69 -6.87 10.63
C GLU A 162 -20.08 -7.54 10.70
N GLY A 163 -21.09 -6.96 10.04
CA GLY A 163 -22.43 -7.55 9.88
C GLY A 163 -22.45 -8.86 9.10
N LEU A 164 -21.38 -9.23 8.43
CA LEU A 164 -21.16 -10.51 7.78
C LEU A 164 -20.37 -11.51 8.66
N GLY A 165 -20.05 -11.16 9.89
CA GLY A 165 -19.33 -12.01 10.83
C GLY A 165 -17.80 -12.03 10.62
N PHE A 166 -17.26 -10.99 9.98
CA PHE A 166 -15.83 -10.78 10.01
C PHE A 166 -15.40 -10.14 11.33
N GLU A 167 -14.22 -10.53 11.79
CA GLU A 167 -13.58 -10.01 12.99
C GLU A 167 -12.29 -9.28 12.60
N LYS A 168 -11.81 -8.45 13.53
CA LYS A 168 -10.52 -7.77 13.35
C LYS A 168 -9.38 -8.79 13.31
N GLU A 169 -8.55 -8.69 12.26
CA GLU A 169 -7.27 -9.40 12.18
C GLU A 169 -6.12 -8.51 12.66
N VAL A 170 -5.93 -7.36 12.02
CA VAL A 170 -4.85 -6.42 12.36
C VAL A 170 -5.21 -4.99 11.95
N ASP A 171 -4.75 -4.03 12.74
CA ASP A 171 -4.85 -2.60 12.43
C ASP A 171 -3.53 -2.06 11.88
N PHE A 172 -3.63 -1.22 10.84
CA PHE A 172 -2.55 -0.45 10.24
C PHE A 172 -2.75 1.04 10.51
N ILE A 173 -1.86 1.62 11.31
CA ILE A 173 -1.98 3.01 11.75
C ILE A 173 -1.07 3.89 10.92
N SER A 174 -1.63 4.91 10.30
CA SER A 174 -0.87 5.98 9.66
C SER A 174 -0.70 7.14 10.62
N THR A 175 0.48 7.74 10.60
CA THR A 175 0.83 8.87 11.48
C THR A 175 1.21 10.08 10.66
N TYR A 176 1.00 11.26 11.22
CA TYR A 176 1.24 12.56 10.61
C TYR A 176 2.28 13.36 11.37
N ILE A 177 3.17 14.04 10.64
CA ILE A 177 4.12 15.03 11.16
C ILE A 177 3.98 16.33 10.35
N LYS A 178 3.85 17.46 11.05
CA LYS A 178 4.00 18.77 10.46
C LYS A 178 5.48 19.15 10.45
N LEU A 179 6.11 19.00 9.30
CA LEU A 179 7.57 19.17 9.14
C LEU A 179 8.04 20.58 9.41
N ALA A 180 7.18 21.58 9.24
CA ALA A 180 7.53 22.97 9.54
C ALA A 180 7.91 23.16 11.03
N ASP A 181 7.21 22.44 11.92
CA ASP A 181 7.38 22.54 13.38
C ASP A 181 8.23 21.36 13.92
N PHE A 182 8.66 20.47 13.04
CA PHE A 182 9.38 19.24 13.41
C PHE A 182 10.88 19.46 13.43
N GLU A 183 11.49 19.03 14.52
CA GLU A 183 12.94 18.86 14.60
C GLU A 183 13.27 17.43 15.00
N VAL A 184 14.24 16.85 14.32
CA VAL A 184 14.72 15.53 14.71
C VAL A 184 15.35 15.66 16.10
N PRO A 185 14.91 14.89 17.09
CA PRO A 185 15.49 14.95 18.43
C PRO A 185 17.02 14.80 18.40
N GLU A 186 17.72 15.67 19.13
CA GLU A 186 19.19 15.68 19.15
C GLU A 186 19.80 14.30 19.50
N ARG A 187 19.09 13.54 20.32
CA ARG A 187 19.44 12.15 20.64
C ARG A 187 19.58 11.29 19.38
N ILE A 188 18.69 11.45 18.40
CA ILE A 188 18.72 10.69 17.14
C ILE A 188 19.93 11.10 16.30
N HIS A 189 20.20 12.40 16.20
CA HIS A 189 21.41 12.89 15.50
C HIS A 189 22.69 12.36 16.17
N ARG A 190 22.79 12.37 17.49
CA ARG A 190 23.95 11.82 18.22
C ARG A 190 24.12 10.32 17.99
N VAL A 191 23.03 9.56 17.96
CA VAL A 191 23.08 8.11 17.64
C VAL A 191 23.54 7.92 16.19
N ALA A 192 22.96 8.66 15.24
CA ALA A 192 23.32 8.58 13.82
C ALA A 192 24.84 8.83 13.61
N GLU A 193 25.39 9.90 14.19
CA GLU A 193 26.83 10.21 14.07
C GLU A 193 27.73 9.16 14.73
N ARG A 194 27.29 8.62 15.87
CA ARG A 194 28.03 7.54 16.56
C ARG A 194 28.08 6.27 15.72
N VAL A 195 26.95 5.90 15.14
CA VAL A 195 26.80 4.67 14.34
C VAL A 195 27.62 4.80 13.05
N LYS A 196 27.58 5.95 12.39
CA LYS A 196 28.40 6.25 11.22
C LYS A 196 29.90 6.07 11.48
N LYS A 197 30.37 6.61 12.61
CA LYS A 197 31.80 6.54 12.98
C LYS A 197 32.26 5.17 13.48
N ARG A 198 31.44 4.48 14.29
CA ARG A 198 31.88 3.28 15.02
C ARG A 198 31.52 1.96 14.34
N ARG A 199 30.55 1.95 13.43
CA ARG A 199 30.01 0.73 12.83
C ARG A 199 30.19 0.64 11.32
N ASN A 200 30.90 1.58 10.74
CA ASN A 200 31.15 1.65 9.31
C ASN A 200 29.86 1.57 8.48
N LEU A 201 28.78 2.21 8.98
CA LEU A 201 27.51 2.33 8.26
C LEU A 201 27.50 3.64 7.48
N THR A 202 27.19 3.56 6.19
CA THR A 202 27.06 4.73 5.31
C THR A 202 25.66 4.79 4.72
N VAL A 203 25.16 6.00 4.46
CA VAL A 203 23.91 6.19 3.73
C VAL A 203 24.21 6.54 2.30
N HIS A 204 23.60 5.79 1.39
CA HIS A 204 23.61 6.11 -0.03
C HIS A 204 22.26 6.72 -0.42
N SER A 205 22.33 7.87 -1.13
CA SER A 205 21.18 8.55 -1.74
C SER A 205 21.37 8.56 -3.24
N PHE A 206 20.30 8.35 -3.97
CA PHE A 206 20.36 8.23 -5.43
C PHE A 206 20.32 9.60 -6.12
N GLY A 207 21.20 9.81 -7.09
CA GLY A 207 21.26 11.03 -7.88
C GLY A 207 20.31 11.04 -9.08
N SER A 208 19.86 9.87 -9.54
CA SER A 208 19.00 9.74 -10.71
C SER A 208 18.11 8.50 -10.67
N LYS A 209 17.03 8.55 -11.45
CA LYS A 209 16.17 7.37 -11.67
C LYS A 209 16.90 6.21 -12.37
N LEU A 210 17.88 6.52 -13.21
CA LEU A 210 18.70 5.50 -13.87
C LEU A 210 19.58 4.74 -12.88
N GLU A 211 20.19 5.47 -11.94
CA GLU A 211 20.95 4.85 -10.85
C GLU A 211 20.05 3.98 -9.99
N LEU A 212 18.88 4.49 -9.58
CA LEU A 212 17.91 3.73 -8.80
C LEU A 212 17.50 2.42 -9.51
N ARG A 213 17.26 2.47 -10.83
CA ARG A 213 16.97 1.27 -11.63
C ARG A 213 18.09 0.24 -11.60
N ARG A 214 19.37 0.67 -11.64
CA ARG A 214 20.52 -0.24 -11.56
C ARG A 214 20.61 -0.97 -10.21
N TRP A 215 20.05 -0.39 -9.17
CA TRP A 215 20.03 -0.96 -7.82
C TRP A 215 18.79 -1.82 -7.53
N LYS A 216 17.86 -1.95 -8.46
CA LYS A 216 16.60 -2.66 -8.32
C LYS A 216 16.75 -4.03 -7.65
N GLY A 217 17.54 -4.93 -8.21
CA GLY A 217 17.72 -6.28 -7.66
C GLY A 217 18.31 -6.28 -6.24
N ARG A 218 19.25 -5.35 -5.94
CA ARG A 218 19.83 -5.19 -4.60
C ARG A 218 18.80 -4.70 -3.58
N ILE A 219 17.94 -3.75 -3.97
CA ILE A 219 16.87 -3.22 -3.10
C ILE A 219 15.80 -4.31 -2.89
N GLY A 220 15.43 -5.06 -3.93
CA GLY A 220 14.48 -6.17 -3.84
C GLY A 220 14.99 -7.30 -2.92
N ALA A 221 16.25 -7.69 -3.06
CA ALA A 221 16.88 -8.65 -2.15
C ALA A 221 16.92 -8.16 -0.69
N ALA A 222 17.19 -6.86 -0.49
CA ALA A 222 17.14 -6.25 0.83
C ALA A 222 15.71 -6.23 1.40
N TYR A 223 14.70 -5.95 0.56
CA TYR A 223 13.29 -6.02 0.94
C TYR A 223 12.93 -7.41 1.49
N ASN A 224 13.23 -8.46 0.73
CA ASN A 224 12.98 -9.85 1.14
C ASN A 224 13.70 -10.27 2.43
N ARG A 225 14.82 -9.63 2.79
CA ARG A 225 15.54 -9.90 4.04
C ARG A 225 15.06 -9.05 5.22
N THR A 226 14.51 -7.87 4.93
CA THR A 226 14.20 -6.88 5.96
C THR A 226 12.87 -7.16 6.67
N PHE A 227 11.87 -7.67 5.95
CA PHE A 227 10.50 -7.77 6.44
C PHE A 227 10.06 -9.18 6.84
N VAL A 228 11.00 -10.09 7.06
CA VAL A 228 10.73 -11.50 7.42
C VAL A 228 9.84 -11.68 8.66
N ASP A 229 9.88 -10.73 9.60
CA ASP A 229 9.08 -10.75 10.84
C ASP A 229 7.81 -9.87 10.74
N ASN A 230 7.54 -9.30 9.58
CA ASN A 230 6.34 -8.48 9.40
C ASN A 230 5.11 -9.37 9.24
N TRP A 231 3.97 -8.89 9.75
CA TRP A 231 2.67 -9.44 9.41
C TRP A 231 2.52 -9.47 7.88
N GLU A 232 2.04 -10.57 7.33
CA GLU A 232 1.83 -10.76 5.89
C GLU A 232 3.10 -10.92 5.03
N TYR A 233 4.26 -11.05 5.64
CA TYR A 233 5.47 -11.28 4.84
C TYR A 233 5.42 -12.63 4.12
N TYR A 234 5.79 -12.62 2.88
CA TYR A 234 6.28 -13.77 2.12
C TYR A 234 7.33 -13.27 1.11
N PRO A 235 8.30 -14.12 0.72
CA PRO A 235 9.36 -13.68 -0.19
C PRO A 235 8.81 -13.45 -1.60
N LEU A 236 9.01 -12.24 -2.13
CA LEU A 236 8.62 -11.87 -3.49
C LEU A 236 9.54 -12.53 -4.52
N THR A 237 8.98 -12.90 -5.69
CA THR A 237 9.73 -13.34 -6.86
C THR A 237 10.47 -12.17 -7.51
N GLU A 238 11.45 -12.48 -8.37
CA GLU A 238 12.14 -11.44 -9.15
C GLU A 238 11.16 -10.66 -10.06
N ASN A 239 10.18 -11.36 -10.67
CA ASN A 239 9.19 -10.73 -11.52
C ASN A 239 8.25 -9.79 -10.74
N GLU A 240 7.84 -10.17 -9.52
CA GLU A 240 7.04 -9.30 -8.64
C GLU A 240 7.85 -8.06 -8.21
N ILE A 241 9.12 -8.22 -7.87
CA ILE A 241 10.04 -7.12 -7.55
C ILE A 241 10.19 -6.21 -8.77
N ASP A 242 10.39 -6.76 -9.95
CA ASP A 242 10.58 -6.02 -11.19
C ASP A 242 9.34 -5.20 -11.56
N PHE A 243 8.17 -5.80 -11.41
CA PHE A 243 6.88 -5.16 -11.65
C PHE A 243 6.67 -3.98 -10.69
N ALA A 244 6.72 -4.24 -9.39
CA ALA A 244 6.53 -3.21 -8.35
C ALA A 244 7.56 -2.08 -8.44
N PHE A 245 8.83 -2.42 -8.74
CA PHE A 245 9.89 -1.44 -8.85
C PHE A 245 9.76 -0.53 -10.07
N SER A 246 9.17 -1.02 -11.15
CA SER A 246 8.92 -0.22 -12.36
C SER A 246 7.97 0.94 -12.06
N ASP A 247 6.88 0.67 -11.35
CA ASP A 247 5.89 1.67 -10.96
C ASP A 247 6.45 2.63 -9.89
N LEU A 248 7.16 2.07 -8.90
CA LEU A 248 7.82 2.83 -7.85
C LEU A 248 8.79 3.87 -8.42
N VAL A 249 9.63 3.51 -9.39
CA VAL A 249 10.60 4.42 -10.01
C VAL A 249 9.91 5.55 -10.78
N LEU A 250 8.74 5.30 -11.38
CA LEU A 250 7.98 6.37 -12.04
C LEU A 250 7.55 7.46 -11.07
N ALA A 251 7.03 7.06 -9.90
CA ALA A 251 6.59 7.98 -8.84
C ALA A 251 7.73 8.56 -7.99
N ALA A 252 8.90 7.91 -7.97
CA ALA A 252 9.99 8.26 -7.06
C ALA A 252 10.68 9.57 -7.42
N ASN A 253 11.00 10.34 -6.39
CA ASN A 253 12.13 11.26 -6.41
C ASN A 253 13.36 10.50 -5.85
N PRO A 254 14.44 10.29 -6.63
CA PRO A 254 15.59 9.50 -6.18
C PRO A 254 16.20 9.95 -4.85
N LYS A 255 16.19 11.24 -4.56
CA LYS A 255 16.69 11.80 -3.29
C LYS A 255 15.91 11.33 -2.06
N LEU A 256 14.68 10.88 -2.24
CA LEU A 256 13.78 10.38 -1.17
C LEU A 256 13.89 8.87 -0.96
N ILE A 257 14.73 8.19 -1.72
CA ILE A 257 15.07 6.79 -1.52
C ILE A 257 16.47 6.74 -0.91
N LYS A 258 16.61 6.14 0.25
CA LYS A 258 17.91 6.02 0.92
C LYS A 258 18.14 4.59 1.37
N VAL A 259 19.38 4.14 1.24
CA VAL A 259 19.80 2.83 1.73
C VAL A 259 20.97 2.98 2.69
N VAL A 260 20.99 2.18 3.73
CA VAL A 260 22.15 2.03 4.62
C VAL A 260 23.01 0.89 4.08
N LEU A 261 24.28 1.17 3.94
CA LEU A 261 25.27 0.20 3.49
C LEU A 261 26.23 -0.16 4.61
N ARG A 262 26.61 -1.43 4.67
CA ARG A 262 27.75 -1.94 5.39
C ARG A 262 28.58 -2.82 4.46
N GLU A 263 29.87 -2.48 4.29
CA GLU A 263 30.75 -3.22 3.40
C GLU A 263 30.18 -3.44 1.99
N GLY A 264 29.48 -2.41 1.47
CA GLY A 264 28.84 -2.44 0.17
C GLY A 264 27.47 -3.15 0.11
N ASN A 265 27.03 -3.84 1.16
CA ASN A 265 25.73 -4.54 1.22
C ASN A 265 24.65 -3.64 1.81
N ILE A 266 23.42 -3.72 1.26
CA ILE A 266 22.27 -3.01 1.82
C ILE A 266 21.85 -3.72 3.11
N VAL A 267 21.87 -2.97 4.23
CA VAL A 267 21.43 -3.45 5.55
C VAL A 267 20.21 -2.71 6.07
N GLY A 268 19.68 -1.76 5.31
CA GLY A 268 18.44 -1.07 5.60
C GLY A 268 18.11 -0.05 4.54
N PHE A 269 16.86 0.42 4.54
CA PHE A 269 16.38 1.42 3.59
C PHE A 269 15.21 2.23 4.16
N ILE A 270 14.97 3.39 3.55
CA ILE A 270 13.75 4.19 3.73
C ILE A 270 13.29 4.71 2.37
N LEU A 271 11.99 4.59 2.12
CA LEU A 271 11.34 5.01 0.89
C LEU A 271 10.41 6.19 1.17
N GLY A 272 10.55 7.25 0.38
CA GLY A 272 9.68 8.41 0.42
C GLY A 272 9.19 8.79 -0.97
N PHE A 273 7.96 9.24 -1.05
CA PHE A 273 7.30 9.63 -2.31
C PHE A 273 6.62 10.99 -2.15
N PRO A 274 6.82 11.92 -3.09
CA PRO A 274 5.99 13.12 -3.16
C PRO A 274 4.53 12.70 -3.30
N ASP A 275 3.63 13.25 -2.49
CA ASP A 275 2.21 12.98 -2.64
C ASP A 275 1.64 13.68 -3.87
N VAL A 276 1.15 12.90 -4.83
CA VAL A 276 0.51 13.39 -6.06
C VAL A 276 -0.99 13.14 -6.09
N SER A 277 -1.60 12.91 -4.93
CA SER A 277 -3.02 12.60 -4.81
C SER A 277 -3.94 13.64 -5.44
N ARG A 278 -3.60 14.94 -5.35
CA ARG A 278 -4.35 16.01 -6.02
C ARG A 278 -4.26 15.94 -7.53
N GLY A 279 -3.07 15.58 -8.04
CA GLY A 279 -2.86 15.33 -9.47
C GLY A 279 -3.70 14.15 -9.96
N LEU A 280 -3.75 13.06 -9.20
CA LEU A 280 -4.58 11.88 -9.50
C LEU A 280 -6.08 12.20 -9.43
N GLN A 281 -6.53 12.98 -8.46
CA GLN A 281 -7.92 13.45 -8.40
C GLN A 281 -8.33 14.21 -9.66
N ARG A 282 -7.47 15.13 -10.15
CA ARG A 282 -7.70 15.85 -11.40
C ARG A 282 -7.62 14.99 -12.64
N ALA A 283 -6.75 13.97 -12.62
CA ALA A 283 -6.61 13.01 -13.70
C ALA A 283 -7.81 12.06 -13.82
N ASN A 284 -8.58 11.90 -12.73
CA ASN A 284 -9.77 11.07 -12.62
C ASN A 284 -9.60 9.68 -13.28
N GLY A 285 -8.48 9.02 -12.95
CA GLY A 285 -8.15 7.67 -13.42
C GLY A 285 -7.61 7.58 -14.84
N SER A 286 -7.40 8.70 -15.56
CA SER A 286 -6.86 8.70 -16.92
C SER A 286 -5.59 9.56 -17.05
N LEU A 287 -4.56 9.01 -17.68
CA LEU A 287 -3.33 9.78 -17.96
C LEU A 287 -3.48 10.73 -19.15
N LEU A 288 -4.35 10.40 -20.11
CA LEU A 288 -4.55 11.19 -21.33
C LEU A 288 -5.94 11.87 -21.34
N PRO A 289 -6.07 13.07 -21.93
CA PRO A 289 -5.00 13.88 -22.52
C PRO A 289 -4.20 14.70 -21.49
N LEU A 290 -4.76 15.09 -20.34
CA LEU A 290 -4.16 16.04 -19.40
C LEU A 290 -3.76 15.43 -18.05
N GLY A 291 -4.16 14.20 -17.75
CA GLY A 291 -3.94 13.58 -16.44
C GLY A 291 -2.46 13.47 -16.09
N LEU A 292 -1.61 13.07 -17.03
CA LEU A 292 -0.16 13.02 -16.82
C LEU A 292 0.40 14.40 -16.46
N LEU A 293 -0.05 15.46 -17.14
CA LEU A 293 0.37 16.84 -16.83
C LEU A 293 -0.05 17.25 -15.42
N HIS A 294 -1.27 16.93 -15.00
CA HIS A 294 -1.73 17.20 -13.62
C HIS A 294 -0.87 16.51 -12.58
N ILE A 295 -0.52 15.25 -12.78
CA ILE A 295 0.34 14.48 -11.87
C ILE A 295 1.76 15.07 -11.83
N LEU A 296 2.36 15.38 -12.98
CA LEU A 296 3.71 15.95 -13.04
C LEU A 296 3.79 17.35 -12.42
N LEU A 297 2.77 18.17 -12.59
CA LEU A 297 2.68 19.49 -11.94
C LEU A 297 2.50 19.35 -10.43
N ASP A 298 1.69 18.42 -9.97
CA ASP A 298 1.49 18.17 -8.55
C ASP A 298 2.76 17.64 -7.90
N MET A 299 3.47 16.73 -8.56
CA MET A 299 4.77 16.20 -8.08
C MET A 299 5.80 17.32 -7.81
N ARG A 300 5.77 18.40 -8.60
CA ARG A 300 6.68 19.56 -8.43
C ARG A 300 6.22 20.56 -7.37
N ARG A 301 4.92 20.59 -7.07
CA ARG A 301 4.30 21.63 -6.22
C ARG A 301 3.85 21.12 -4.86
N THR A 302 3.72 19.82 -4.71
CA THR A 302 3.24 19.24 -3.47
C THR A 302 4.13 19.61 -2.29
N LYS A 303 3.49 19.90 -1.17
CA LYS A 303 4.16 20.10 0.13
C LYS A 303 4.03 18.88 1.04
N TRP A 304 3.48 17.79 0.51
CA TRP A 304 3.28 16.54 1.21
C TRP A 304 4.23 15.45 0.73
N ILE A 305 4.74 14.69 1.67
CA ILE A 305 5.52 13.48 1.41
C ILE A 305 4.85 12.28 2.11
N SER A 306 4.77 11.16 1.43
CA SER A 306 4.45 9.86 2.02
C SER A 306 5.76 9.12 2.28
N LEU A 307 6.02 8.78 3.54
CA LEU A 307 7.13 7.93 3.96
C LEU A 307 6.59 6.51 4.12
N ASN A 308 6.90 5.67 3.15
CA ASN A 308 6.33 4.34 3.02
C ASN A 308 7.44 3.30 2.90
N GLY A 309 7.59 2.51 3.93
CA GLY A 309 8.62 1.48 3.99
C GLY A 309 9.95 1.98 4.55
N VAL A 310 10.16 1.66 5.80
CA VAL A 310 11.47 1.76 6.45
C VAL A 310 11.78 0.42 7.09
N GLY A 311 12.99 -0.06 6.89
CA GLY A 311 13.38 -1.32 7.50
C GLY A 311 14.90 -1.47 7.59
N ILE A 312 15.29 -2.27 8.56
CA ILE A 312 16.68 -2.71 8.79
C ILE A 312 16.65 -4.24 8.83
N VAL A 313 17.55 -4.89 8.12
CA VAL A 313 17.67 -6.35 8.17
C VAL A 313 17.87 -6.83 9.61
N PRO A 314 17.29 -7.96 10.02
CA PRO A 314 17.26 -8.40 11.44
C PRO A 314 18.61 -8.35 12.13
N GLU A 315 19.67 -8.79 11.49
CA GLU A 315 21.03 -8.87 12.06
C GLU A 315 21.63 -7.48 12.38
N PHE A 316 21.03 -6.40 11.85
CA PHE A 316 21.47 -5.01 12.07
C PHE A 316 20.45 -4.17 12.86
N GLN A 317 19.33 -4.77 13.30
CA GLN A 317 18.37 -4.10 14.16
C GLN A 317 19.00 -3.74 15.51
N GLY A 318 18.47 -2.71 16.18
CA GLY A 318 19.02 -2.23 17.47
C GLY A 318 20.41 -1.56 17.36
N LEU A 319 21.04 -1.54 16.19
CA LEU A 319 22.37 -0.97 16.00
C LEU A 319 22.37 0.55 15.64
N GLY A 320 21.18 1.15 15.58
CA GLY A 320 21.01 2.58 15.32
C GLY A 320 20.88 2.95 13.83
N GLY A 321 20.74 1.98 12.93
CA GLY A 321 20.52 2.21 11.50
C GLY A 321 19.25 3.05 11.21
N ASN A 322 18.18 2.85 11.96
CA ASN A 322 16.96 3.66 11.88
C ASN A 322 17.26 5.15 12.16
N ALA A 323 18.02 5.45 13.22
CA ALA A 323 18.38 6.83 13.55
C ALA A 323 19.17 7.50 12.43
N LEU A 324 20.04 6.74 11.75
CA LEU A 324 20.80 7.23 10.61
C LEU A 324 19.88 7.53 9.43
N LEU A 325 18.93 6.64 9.09
CA LEU A 325 17.94 6.84 8.02
C LEU A 325 17.03 8.04 8.32
N TYR A 326 16.51 8.17 9.55
CA TYR A 326 15.65 9.29 9.93
C TYR A 326 16.39 10.63 9.88
N SER A 327 17.62 10.68 10.39
CA SER A 327 18.44 11.89 10.34
C SER A 327 18.72 12.36 8.91
N GLU A 328 19.13 11.44 8.02
CA GLU A 328 19.44 11.76 6.64
C GLU A 328 18.18 12.06 5.79
N MET A 329 17.06 11.39 6.07
CA MET A 329 15.79 11.70 5.41
C MET A 329 15.28 13.08 5.82
N ALA A 330 15.32 13.42 7.10
CA ALA A 330 14.85 14.70 7.59
C ALA A 330 15.66 15.89 6.98
N LYS A 331 16.97 15.75 6.81
CA LYS A 331 17.80 16.74 6.11
C LYS A 331 17.32 16.97 4.67
N THR A 332 17.03 15.89 3.95
CA THR A 332 16.54 15.97 2.56
C THR A 332 15.13 16.57 2.47
N VAL A 333 14.23 16.12 3.34
CA VAL A 333 12.81 16.50 3.31
C VAL A 333 12.62 17.97 3.70
N LYS A 334 13.28 18.44 4.76
CA LYS A 334 13.18 19.82 5.25
C LYS A 334 14.09 20.78 4.46
N GLY A 335 15.34 20.41 4.26
CA GLY A 335 16.36 21.27 3.67
C GLY A 335 16.26 21.31 2.16
N ASP A 336 16.53 20.18 1.50
CA ASP A 336 16.73 20.15 0.05
C ASP A 336 15.41 20.32 -0.74
N LEU A 337 14.30 19.78 -0.24
CA LEU A 337 13.03 19.67 -0.98
C LEU A 337 11.90 20.54 -0.39
N GLY A 338 12.02 21.01 0.84
CA GLY A 338 11.09 21.95 1.47
C GLY A 338 9.65 21.45 1.60
N PHE A 339 9.46 20.16 1.93
CA PHE A 339 8.16 19.62 2.30
C PHE A 339 7.69 20.19 3.64
N VAL A 340 6.38 20.30 3.82
CA VAL A 340 5.74 20.87 5.01
C VAL A 340 5.03 19.81 5.82
N HIS A 341 4.54 18.77 5.15
CA HIS A 341 3.75 17.71 5.75
C HIS A 341 4.33 16.34 5.40
N ALA A 342 4.39 15.45 6.37
CA ALA A 342 4.75 14.06 6.17
C ALA A 342 3.67 13.12 6.72
N GLU A 343 3.32 12.13 5.95
CA GLU A 343 2.59 10.96 6.40
C GLU A 343 3.53 9.77 6.45
N LEU A 344 3.49 9.03 7.57
CA LEU A 344 4.18 7.77 7.74
C LEU A 344 3.12 6.67 7.67
N THR A 345 3.10 5.99 6.53
CA THR A 345 1.95 5.21 6.07
C THR A 345 1.94 3.82 6.68
N GLN A 346 0.77 3.41 7.15
CA GLN A 346 0.36 2.03 7.43
C GLN A 346 1.38 1.18 8.18
N VAL A 347 1.62 1.54 9.44
CA VAL A 347 2.43 0.71 10.36
C VAL A 347 1.52 -0.27 11.08
N ALA A 348 1.75 -1.57 10.91
CA ALA A 348 1.00 -2.61 11.59
C ALA A 348 1.05 -2.45 13.11
N GLU A 349 -0.05 -2.69 13.81
CA GLU A 349 -0.09 -2.61 15.27
C GLU A 349 0.89 -3.57 15.95
N SER A 350 1.22 -4.68 15.31
CA SER A 350 2.25 -5.65 15.76
C SER A 350 3.68 -5.11 15.67
N ALA A 351 3.94 -4.08 14.84
CA ALA A 351 5.27 -3.45 14.72
C ALA A 351 5.55 -2.46 15.88
N VAL A 352 5.56 -2.97 17.12
CA VAL A 352 5.60 -2.19 18.36
C VAL A 352 6.81 -1.24 18.42
N GLN A 353 7.99 -1.70 17.98
CA GLN A 353 9.19 -0.88 18.01
C GLN A 353 9.09 0.29 17.03
N MET A 354 8.61 0.04 15.82
CA MET A 354 8.40 1.10 14.82
C MET A 354 7.40 2.15 15.31
N ARG A 355 6.28 1.73 15.89
CA ARG A 355 5.29 2.64 16.47
C ARG A 355 5.87 3.51 17.59
N ARG A 356 6.70 2.93 18.48
CA ARG A 356 7.41 3.69 19.51
C ARG A 356 8.38 4.70 18.92
N ASP A 357 9.12 4.32 17.88
CA ASP A 357 10.05 5.22 17.18
C ASP A 357 9.30 6.41 16.58
N LEU A 358 8.14 6.19 15.95
CA LEU A 358 7.32 7.26 15.37
C LEU A 358 6.75 8.20 16.43
N ILE A 359 6.24 7.69 17.55
CA ILE A 359 5.78 8.49 18.69
C ILE A 359 6.94 9.34 19.26
N ASN A 360 8.13 8.74 19.41
CA ASN A 360 9.32 9.44 19.88
C ASN A 360 9.81 10.53 18.91
N LEU A 361 9.46 10.42 17.64
CA LEU A 361 9.65 11.45 16.63
C LEU A 361 8.56 12.54 16.67
N GLY A 362 7.53 12.41 17.52
CA GLY A 362 6.42 13.36 17.60
C GLY A 362 5.34 13.16 16.53
N ALA A 363 5.32 12.01 15.86
CA ALA A 363 4.28 11.66 14.91
C ALA A 363 2.95 11.40 15.63
N LYS A 364 1.84 11.88 15.07
CA LYS A 364 0.49 11.74 15.63
C LYS A 364 -0.31 10.74 14.81
N PRO A 365 -0.89 9.68 15.40
CA PRO A 365 -1.85 8.82 14.71
C PRO A 365 -3.01 9.65 14.18
N TYR A 366 -3.47 9.36 12.95
CA TYR A 366 -4.58 10.12 12.38
C TYR A 366 -5.45 9.33 11.39
N LYS A 367 -5.03 8.15 10.95
CA LYS A 367 -5.87 7.20 10.21
C LYS A 367 -5.59 5.79 10.69
N ASN A 368 -6.62 4.97 10.68
CA ASN A 368 -6.51 3.55 10.96
C ASN A 368 -7.21 2.74 9.86
N HIS A 369 -6.52 1.70 9.37
CA HIS A 369 -7.06 0.75 8.41
C HIS A 369 -7.03 -0.64 9.04
N ARG A 370 -8.17 -1.33 9.03
CA ARG A 370 -8.35 -2.64 9.63
C ARG A 370 -8.46 -3.70 8.56
N VAL A 371 -7.62 -4.71 8.67
CA VAL A 371 -7.80 -5.97 7.96
C VAL A 371 -8.72 -6.86 8.79
N TYR A 372 -9.62 -7.51 8.12
CA TYR A 372 -10.62 -8.38 8.71
C TYR A 372 -10.39 -9.83 8.32
N ILE A 373 -10.79 -10.75 9.18
CA ILE A 373 -10.73 -12.20 8.97
C ILE A 373 -12.09 -12.83 9.26
N ARG A 374 -12.44 -13.87 8.50
CA ARG A 374 -13.58 -14.72 8.77
C ARG A 374 -13.30 -16.17 8.39
N LYS A 375 -13.55 -17.11 9.30
CA LYS A 375 -13.59 -18.56 8.99
C LYS A 375 -14.84 -18.89 8.20
N ILE A 376 -14.75 -19.78 7.21
CA ILE A 376 -15.84 -20.12 6.29
C ILE A 376 -16.06 -21.64 6.15
#